data_12384e4a3205cc432aa7bc2a69875446
#
_entry.id   12384e4a3205cc432aa7bc2a69875446
#
_cell.length_a   1.000
_cell.length_b   1.000
_cell.length_c   1.000
_cell.angle_alpha   90.00
_cell.angle_beta   90.00
_cell.angle_gamma   90.00
#
_symmetry.space_group_name_H-M   'P 1'
#
loop_
_entity.id
_entity.type
_entity.pdbx_description
1 polymer ?
#
loop_
_entity_poly.entity_id
_entity_poly.type
_entity_poly.pdbx_seq_one_letter_code
_entity_poly.pdbx_strand_id
1 'polypeptide(L)' 'MASTVQIPLVGGTADGETVTVELDTNGRPPLTHHHLGPEGLAHAQIYELQTDDQREGTWVYTWRGPAA' A
#
# COMPACT_ATOMS: atom_id res chain seq x y z
N MET A 1 -9.07 20.10 0.55
CA MET A 1 -8.82 19.20 1.68
C MET A 1 -8.33 17.86 1.16
N ALA A 2 -7.32 17.31 1.81
CA ALA A 2 -6.82 16.00 1.41
C ALA A 2 -7.78 14.92 1.88
N SER A 3 -8.09 13.98 0.99
CA SER A 3 -8.87 12.80 1.34
C SER A 3 -7.92 11.63 1.58
N THR A 4 -8.21 10.83 2.59
CA THR A 4 -7.39 9.66 2.89
C THR A 4 -8.23 8.39 2.77
N VAL A 5 -7.54 7.26 2.57
CA VAL A 5 -8.18 5.97 2.47
C VAL A 5 -7.28 4.94 3.15
N GLN A 6 -7.89 3.93 3.74
CA GLN A 6 -7.16 2.81 4.34
C GLN A 6 -7.13 1.67 3.35
N ILE A 7 -5.92 1.15 3.09
CA ILE A 7 -5.72 0.09 2.10
C ILE A 7 -4.98 -1.05 2.77
N PRO A 8 -5.49 -2.30 2.67
CA PRO A 8 -4.81 -3.44 3.27
C PRO A 8 -3.57 -3.83 2.47
N LEU A 9 -2.58 -4.35 3.17
CA LEU A 9 -1.36 -4.90 2.59
C LEU A 9 -1.49 -6.41 2.49
N VAL A 10 -1.13 -6.96 1.35
CA VAL A 10 -1.21 -8.40 1.07
C VAL A 10 0.18 -8.92 0.72
N GLY A 11 0.61 -9.92 1.46
CA GLY A 11 1.92 -10.55 1.24
C GLY A 11 3.04 -9.83 1.99
N GLY A 12 4.19 -10.46 2.02
CA GLY A 12 5.37 -9.91 2.68
C GLY A 12 5.25 -9.87 4.19
N THR A 13 6.14 -9.10 4.81
CA THR A 13 6.19 -9.02 6.27
C THR A 13 5.05 -8.24 6.89
N ALA A 14 4.39 -7.39 6.10
CA ALA A 14 3.28 -6.56 6.56
C ALA A 14 1.91 -7.10 6.14
N ASP A 15 1.86 -8.36 5.70
CA ASP A 15 0.60 -9.00 5.32
C ASP A 15 -0.43 -8.88 6.44
N GLY A 16 -1.63 -8.43 6.10
CA GLY A 16 -2.70 -8.25 7.07
C GLY A 16 -2.74 -6.88 7.72
N GLU A 17 -1.74 -6.04 7.51
CA GLU A 17 -1.76 -4.67 8.00
C GLU A 17 -2.51 -3.76 7.05
N THR A 18 -2.91 -2.61 7.55
CA THR A 18 -3.62 -1.58 6.77
C THR A 18 -2.85 -0.29 6.87
N VAL A 19 -2.72 0.40 5.73
CA VAL A 19 -2.05 1.71 5.70
C VAL A 19 -3.06 2.79 5.33
N THR A 20 -2.84 3.98 5.85
CA THR A 20 -3.63 5.16 5.49
C THR A 20 -2.81 5.99 4.52
N VAL A 21 -3.36 6.25 3.35
CA VAL A 21 -2.69 7.04 2.31
C VAL A 21 -3.58 8.18 1.86
N GLU A 22 -2.96 9.23 1.34
CA GLU A 22 -3.69 10.36 0.77
C GLU A 22 -4.01 10.10 -0.68
N LEU A 23 -5.22 10.48 -1.08
CA LEU A 23 -5.63 10.40 -2.47
C LEU A 23 -5.11 11.62 -3.22
N ASP A 24 -4.73 11.43 -4.48
CA ASP A 24 -4.30 12.53 -5.34
C ASP A 24 -5.50 13.35 -5.81
N THR A 25 -5.25 14.33 -6.68
CA THR A 25 -6.30 15.19 -7.21
C THR A 25 -7.33 14.44 -8.04
N ASN A 26 -6.98 13.26 -8.54
CA ASN A 26 -7.88 12.41 -9.31
C ASN A 26 -8.62 11.40 -8.43
N GLY A 27 -8.39 11.43 -7.12
CA GLY A 27 -9.04 10.52 -6.19
C GLY A 27 -8.43 9.13 -6.16
N ARG A 28 -7.15 9.01 -6.51
CA ARG A 28 -6.45 7.72 -6.53
C ARG A 28 -5.33 7.68 -5.51
N PRO A 29 -5.11 6.51 -4.86
CA PRO A 29 -3.98 6.35 -3.96
C PRO A 29 -2.66 6.25 -4.73
N PRO A 30 -1.51 6.39 -4.04
CA PRO A 30 -0.22 6.20 -4.68
C PRO A 30 -0.09 4.81 -5.30
N LEU A 31 0.57 4.72 -6.46
CA LEU A 31 0.76 3.44 -7.15
C LEU A 31 1.70 2.51 -6.39
N THR A 32 2.62 3.07 -5.62
CA THR A 32 3.61 2.29 -4.88
C THR A 32 3.64 2.76 -3.43
N HIS A 33 3.71 1.82 -2.51
CA HIS A 33 3.87 2.09 -1.09
C HIS A 33 5.14 1.43 -0.59
N HIS A 34 6.01 2.23 0.03
CA HIS A 34 7.21 1.70 0.69
C HIS A 34 6.91 1.54 2.17
N HIS A 35 6.79 0.29 2.61
CA HIS A 35 6.51 0.00 4.01
C HIS A 35 7.82 -0.14 4.76
N LEU A 36 8.06 0.77 5.71
CA LEU A 36 9.24 0.73 6.55
C LEU A 36 8.95 -0.11 7.78
N GLY A 37 9.76 -1.14 8.00
CA GLY A 37 9.68 -1.94 9.21
C GLY A 37 10.37 -1.25 10.38
N PRO A 38 10.44 -1.91 11.55
CA PRO A 38 11.09 -1.33 12.72
C PRO A 38 12.59 -1.06 12.52
N GLU A 39 13.20 -1.65 11.51
CA GLU A 39 14.62 -1.43 11.20
C GLU A 39 14.85 -0.38 10.12
N GLY A 40 13.78 0.28 9.68
CA GLY A 40 13.87 1.39 8.76
C GLY A 40 14.14 0.99 7.31
N LEU A 41 14.86 1.86 6.59
CA LEU A 41 15.09 1.69 5.14
C LEU A 41 15.82 0.41 4.78
N ALA A 42 16.64 -0.13 5.68
CA ALA A 42 17.41 -1.34 5.39
C ALA A 42 16.51 -2.55 5.10
N HIS A 43 15.29 -2.53 5.61
CA HIS A 43 14.35 -3.63 5.44
C HIS A 43 13.01 -3.16 4.88
N ALA A 44 13.03 -2.07 4.11
CA ALA A 44 11.81 -1.55 3.48
C ALA A 44 11.27 -2.56 2.47
N GLN A 45 9.95 -2.64 2.39
CA GLN A 45 9.25 -3.51 1.46
C GLN A 45 8.47 -2.67 0.45
N ILE A 46 8.42 -3.11 -0.79
CA ILE A 46 7.69 -2.43 -1.84
C ILE A 46 6.35 -3.11 -2.04
N TYR A 47 5.29 -2.33 -1.98
CA TYR A 47 3.93 -2.78 -2.28
C TYR A 47 3.40 -2.00 -3.47
N GLU A 48 2.67 -2.66 -4.35
CA GLU A 48 2.11 -2.06 -5.55
C GLU A 48 0.59 -2.06 -5.47
N LEU A 49 -0.01 -0.93 -5.84
CA LEU A 49 -1.45 -0.76 -5.81
C LEU A 49 -2.12 -1.63 -6.86
N GLN A 50 -3.15 -2.37 -6.44
CA GLN A 50 -3.96 -3.17 -7.34
C GLN A 50 -5.42 -3.02 -6.94
N THR A 51 -6.31 -3.22 -7.91
CA THR A 51 -7.74 -3.27 -7.62
C THR A 51 -8.11 -4.68 -7.20
N ASP A 52 -9.03 -4.77 -6.23
CA ASP A 52 -9.57 -6.06 -5.81
C ASP A 52 -10.72 -6.42 -6.75
N ASP A 53 -10.52 -7.44 -7.58
CA ASP A 53 -11.51 -7.86 -8.56
C ASP A 53 -12.79 -8.40 -7.92
N GLN A 54 -12.72 -8.81 -6.66
CA GLN A 54 -13.88 -9.34 -5.94
C GLN A 54 -14.76 -8.25 -5.35
N ARG A 55 -14.25 -7.02 -5.27
CA ARG A 55 -14.98 -5.88 -4.70
C ARG A 55 -14.69 -4.66 -5.53
N GLU A 56 -15.65 -4.23 -6.33
CA GLU A 56 -15.51 -3.01 -7.14
C GLU A 56 -15.19 -1.82 -6.27
N GLY A 57 -14.25 -1.00 -6.74
CA GLY A 57 -13.86 0.23 -6.06
C GLY A 57 -12.94 0.02 -4.86
N THR A 58 -12.48 -1.19 -4.63
CA THR A 58 -11.59 -1.50 -3.51
C THR A 58 -10.17 -1.66 -4.01
N TRP A 59 -9.21 -1.10 -3.28
CA TRP A 59 -7.79 -1.23 -3.60
C TRP A 59 -7.10 -2.10 -2.56
N VAL A 60 -6.01 -2.77 -3.01
CA VAL A 60 -5.09 -3.49 -2.14
C VAL A 60 -3.67 -3.16 -2.57
N TYR A 61 -2.73 -3.22 -1.63
CA TYR A 61 -1.31 -3.16 -1.95
C TYR A 61 -0.75 -4.56 -1.89
N THR A 62 -0.18 -5.01 -2.99
CA THR A 62 0.39 -6.35 -3.11
C THR A 62 1.91 -6.27 -3.00
N TRP A 63 2.50 -7.12 -2.20
CA TRP A 63 3.95 -7.16 -2.00
C TRP A 63 4.68 -7.52 -3.29
N ARG A 64 5.70 -6.74 -3.60
CA ARG A 64 6.49 -6.92 -4.83
C ARG A 64 7.94 -7.28 -4.54
N GLY A 65 8.38 -7.15 -3.32
CA GLY A 65 9.72 -7.50 -2.93
C GLY A 65 10.37 -6.47 -2.02
N PRO A 66 11.61 -6.73 -1.61
CA PRO A 66 12.32 -5.75 -0.79
C PRO A 66 12.75 -4.55 -1.64
N ALA A 67 12.84 -3.39 -0.98
CA ALA A 67 13.23 -2.15 -1.65
C ALA A 67 14.72 -2.10 -1.96
N ALA A 68 15.52 -2.87 -1.25
CA ALA A 68 16.97 -2.88 -1.44
C ALA A 68 17.45 -4.19 -2.02
#